data_77efcfbef35c0b41c4ff23041915b98b
#
_entry.id   77efcfbef35c0b41c4ff23041915b98b
#
_cell.length_a   1.000
_cell.length_b   1.000
_cell.length_c   1.000
_cell.angle_alpha   90.00
_cell.angle_beta   90.00
_cell.angle_gamma   90.00
#
_symmetry.space_group_name_H-M   'P 1'
#
loop_
_entity.id
_entity.type
_entity.pdbx_description
1 polymer ?
#
loop_
_entity_poly.entity_id
_entity_poly.type
_entity_poly.pdbx_seq_one_letter_code
_entity_poly.pdbx_strand_id
1 'polypeptide(L)'
;MPGSFFDSNVLLCIASGDPSKADRAEAIVGKGGAISVQVLNELATVARRKMGMSWQDTHAFLSLLRSLLTVHPVTVETHEAGLALAERYNLSIYNAMIAAAALLADCNTLLSEDMPHGMTLDGRLRIANPFRARR
;
A
#
# COMPACT_ATOMS: atom_id res chain seq x y z
N MET A 1 14.41 5.20 11.17
CA MET A 1 13.67 6.28 10.50
C MET A 1 12.28 5.80 10.14
N PRO A 2 11.25 6.57 10.46
CA PRO A 2 9.92 6.24 9.95
C PRO A 2 9.95 6.28 8.43
N GLY A 3 9.28 5.35 7.81
CA GLY A 3 9.29 5.21 6.38
C GLY A 3 7.91 5.28 5.75
N SER A 4 7.85 4.89 4.49
CA SER A 4 6.63 4.87 3.72
C SER A 4 6.01 3.48 3.73
N PHE A 5 4.69 3.45 3.77
CA PHE A 5 3.88 2.24 3.60
C PHE A 5 3.10 2.37 2.30
N PHE A 6 2.97 1.28 1.56
CA PHE A 6 2.33 1.31 0.23
C PHE A 6 0.98 0.62 0.25
N ASP A 7 -0.04 1.30 -0.28
CA ASP A 7 -1.29 0.67 -0.65
C ASP A 7 -1.10 -0.11 -1.95
N SER A 8 -1.92 -1.12 -2.17
CA SER A 8 -1.81 -2.00 -3.34
C SER A 8 -1.94 -1.25 -4.67
N ASN A 9 -2.80 -0.23 -4.74
CA ASN A 9 -3.01 0.51 -5.98
C ASN A 9 -1.73 1.18 -6.50
N VAL A 10 -0.85 1.64 -5.61
CA VAL A 10 0.42 2.24 -6.00
C VAL A 10 1.35 1.19 -6.62
N LEU A 11 1.42 0.01 -5.99
CA LEU A 11 2.30 -1.06 -6.48
C LEU A 11 1.80 -1.67 -7.79
N LEU A 12 0.48 -1.72 -7.99
CA LEU A 12 -0.10 -2.20 -9.23
C LEU A 12 0.30 -1.35 -10.43
N CYS A 13 0.63 -0.09 -10.21
CA CYS A 13 1.08 0.80 -11.28
C CYS A 13 2.38 0.33 -11.92
N ILE A 14 3.22 -0.43 -11.18
CA ILE A 14 4.46 -0.98 -11.74
C ILE A 14 4.18 -1.92 -12.90
N ALA A 15 3.10 -2.70 -12.80
CA ALA A 15 2.69 -3.66 -13.83
C ALA A 15 1.63 -3.10 -14.77
N SER A 16 1.30 -1.80 -14.66
CA SER A 16 0.27 -1.17 -15.49
C SER A 16 0.81 -0.82 -16.87
N GLY A 17 -0.11 -0.53 -17.79
CA GLY A 17 0.26 -0.05 -19.12
C GLY A 17 0.54 1.45 -19.19
N ASP A 18 0.57 2.15 -18.06
CA ASP A 18 0.85 3.58 -17.99
C ASP A 18 2.33 3.80 -17.63
N PRO A 19 3.20 4.14 -18.60
CA PRO A 19 4.64 4.28 -18.33
C PRO A 19 4.96 5.35 -17.28
N SER A 20 4.23 6.44 -17.26
CA SER A 20 4.47 7.53 -16.32
C SER A 20 4.24 7.08 -14.88
N LYS A 21 3.12 6.39 -14.64
CA LYS A 21 2.82 5.86 -13.30
C LYS A 21 3.77 4.72 -12.93
N ALA A 22 4.09 3.84 -13.88
CA ALA A 22 5.00 2.73 -13.62
C ALA A 22 6.38 3.26 -13.21
N ASP A 23 6.92 4.22 -13.93
CA ASP A 23 8.23 4.81 -13.62
C ASP A 23 8.23 5.46 -12.24
N ARG A 24 7.17 6.20 -11.92
CA ARG A 24 7.06 6.85 -10.62
C ARG A 24 6.98 5.84 -9.48
N ALA A 25 6.17 4.79 -9.66
CA ALA A 25 6.00 3.73 -8.67
C ALA A 25 7.33 2.98 -8.46
N GLU A 26 8.03 2.64 -9.54
CA GLU A 26 9.33 1.98 -9.44
C GLU A 26 10.34 2.84 -8.69
N ALA A 27 10.39 4.14 -8.97
CA ALA A 27 11.31 5.05 -8.30
C ALA A 27 11.05 5.10 -6.79
N ILE A 28 9.78 5.14 -6.39
CA ILE A 28 9.40 5.19 -4.99
C ILE A 28 9.74 3.87 -4.29
N VAL A 29 9.38 2.73 -4.89
CA VAL A 29 9.65 1.40 -4.33
C VAL A 29 11.15 1.16 -4.21
N GLY A 30 11.93 1.67 -5.15
CA GLY A 30 13.40 1.56 -5.12
C GLY A 30 14.03 2.20 -3.88
N LYS A 31 13.33 3.12 -3.23
CA LYS A 31 13.78 3.75 -1.99
C LYS A 31 13.47 2.91 -0.74
N GLY A 32 12.76 1.80 -0.91
CA GLY A 32 12.35 0.94 0.17
C GLY A 32 11.05 1.38 0.81
N GLY A 33 10.61 0.64 1.80
CA GLY A 33 9.38 0.90 2.51
C GLY A 33 8.77 -0.38 3.02
N ALA A 34 7.49 -0.32 3.37
CA ALA A 34 6.79 -1.43 3.99
C ALA A 34 5.42 -1.67 3.37
N ILE A 35 4.96 -2.90 3.46
CA ILE A 35 3.61 -3.33 3.10
C ILE A 35 3.13 -4.34 4.14
N SER A 36 1.87 -4.74 4.03
CA SER A 36 1.32 -5.81 4.86
C SER A 36 0.97 -7.01 3.99
N VAL A 37 0.72 -8.14 4.64
CA VAL A 37 0.24 -9.36 3.97
C VAL A 37 -1.08 -9.07 3.23
N GLN A 38 -1.95 -8.22 3.78
CA GLN A 38 -3.18 -7.84 3.09
C GLN A 38 -2.89 -7.20 1.73
N VAL A 39 -1.87 -6.33 1.66
CA VAL A 39 -1.49 -5.71 0.39
C VAL A 39 -1.05 -6.77 -0.62
N LEU A 40 -0.25 -7.76 -0.18
CA LEU A 40 0.15 -8.86 -1.05
C LEU A 40 -1.05 -9.65 -1.59
N ASN A 41 -2.03 -9.91 -0.74
CA ASN A 41 -3.23 -10.65 -1.15
C ASN A 41 -4.07 -9.85 -2.15
N GLU A 42 -4.18 -8.55 -1.95
CA GLU A 42 -4.89 -7.67 -2.89
C GLU A 42 -4.17 -7.62 -4.24
N LEU A 43 -2.84 -7.53 -4.22
CA LEU A 43 -2.03 -7.57 -5.44
C LEU A 43 -2.24 -8.87 -6.20
N ALA A 44 -2.21 -10.00 -5.50
CA ALA A 44 -2.42 -11.31 -6.12
C ALA A 44 -3.79 -11.38 -6.78
N THR A 45 -4.83 -10.89 -6.10
CA THR A 45 -6.19 -10.92 -6.60
C THR A 45 -6.32 -10.09 -7.89
N VAL A 46 -5.80 -8.87 -7.89
CA VAL A 46 -5.90 -7.98 -9.05
C VAL A 46 -5.04 -8.51 -10.21
N ALA A 47 -3.82 -8.97 -9.91
CA ALA A 47 -2.95 -9.52 -10.93
C ALA A 47 -3.61 -10.68 -11.68
N ARG A 48 -4.26 -11.58 -10.95
CA ARG A 48 -4.93 -12.73 -11.54
C ARG A 48 -6.23 -12.36 -12.23
N ARG A 49 -7.08 -11.55 -11.58
CA ARG A 49 -8.44 -11.30 -12.07
C ARG A 49 -8.53 -10.19 -13.10
N LYS A 50 -7.82 -9.08 -12.89
CA LYS A 50 -7.96 -7.91 -13.76
C LYS A 50 -6.85 -7.79 -14.79
N MET A 51 -5.63 -8.21 -14.43
CA MET A 51 -4.47 -8.05 -15.33
C MET A 51 -4.19 -9.31 -16.13
N GLY A 52 -4.87 -10.41 -15.84
CA GLY A 52 -4.71 -11.65 -16.60
C GLY A 52 -3.33 -12.29 -16.47
N MET A 53 -2.61 -12.00 -15.40
CA MET A 53 -1.29 -12.59 -15.21
C MET A 53 -1.37 -14.09 -14.99
N SER A 54 -0.40 -14.82 -15.54
CA SER A 54 -0.24 -16.25 -15.24
C SER A 54 0.14 -16.41 -13.76
N TRP A 55 -0.03 -17.61 -13.22
CA TRP A 55 0.45 -17.90 -11.86
C TRP A 55 1.96 -17.68 -11.77
N GLN A 56 2.71 -18.06 -12.78
CA GLN A 56 4.17 -17.86 -12.81
C GLN A 56 4.51 -16.37 -12.69
N ASP A 57 3.87 -15.53 -13.48
CA ASP A 57 4.13 -14.09 -13.47
C ASP A 57 3.65 -13.45 -12.16
N THR A 58 2.54 -13.92 -11.62
CA THR A 58 2.02 -13.42 -10.33
C THR A 58 3.03 -13.72 -9.22
N HIS A 59 3.53 -14.95 -9.15
CA HIS A 59 4.55 -15.29 -8.15
C HIS A 59 5.82 -14.46 -8.31
N ALA A 60 6.27 -14.25 -9.55
CA ALA A 60 7.47 -13.46 -9.82
C ALA A 60 7.30 -12.01 -9.38
N PHE A 61 6.15 -11.41 -9.68
CA PHE A 61 5.85 -10.03 -9.29
C PHE A 61 5.82 -9.87 -7.77
N LEU A 62 5.10 -10.75 -7.08
CA LEU A 62 5.00 -10.70 -5.61
C LEU A 62 6.36 -10.95 -4.94
N SER A 63 7.15 -11.89 -5.48
CA SER A 63 8.48 -12.18 -4.95
C SER A 63 9.42 -10.99 -5.09
N LEU A 64 9.32 -10.28 -6.21
CA LEU A 64 10.11 -9.06 -6.42
C LEU A 64 9.77 -8.02 -5.36
N LEU A 65 8.50 -7.76 -5.14
CA LEU A 65 8.08 -6.77 -4.13
C LEU A 65 8.52 -7.19 -2.73
N ARG A 66 8.41 -8.48 -2.39
CA ARG A 66 8.86 -8.99 -1.10
C ARG A 66 10.36 -8.85 -0.89
N SER A 67 11.14 -8.85 -1.97
CA SER A 67 12.59 -8.67 -1.89
C SER A 67 12.96 -7.20 -1.67
N LEU A 68 12.10 -6.27 -2.07
CA LEU A 68 12.37 -4.84 -2.01
C LEU A 68 11.77 -4.16 -0.77
N LEU A 69 10.71 -4.73 -0.22
CA LEU A 69 9.91 -4.10 0.83
C LEU A 69 9.82 -5.00 2.07
N THR A 70 9.68 -4.37 3.23
CA THR A 70 9.43 -5.11 4.47
C THR A 70 7.94 -5.48 4.54
N VAL A 71 7.64 -6.76 4.78
CA VAL A 71 6.27 -7.23 4.85
C VAL A 71 5.88 -7.45 6.30
N HIS A 72 4.81 -6.78 6.74
CA HIS A 72 4.28 -6.91 8.09
C HIS A 72 3.07 -7.82 8.12
N PRO A 73 2.91 -8.62 9.18
CA PRO A 73 1.75 -9.49 9.31
C PRO A 73 0.48 -8.69 9.60
N VAL A 74 -0.67 -9.28 9.30
CA VAL A 74 -1.97 -8.77 9.73
C VAL A 74 -2.40 -9.60 10.92
N THR A 75 -2.48 -8.96 12.08
CA THR A 75 -2.76 -9.61 13.36
C THR A 75 -4.11 -9.18 13.91
N VAL A 76 -4.52 -9.76 15.04
CA VAL A 76 -5.71 -9.30 15.75
C VAL A 76 -5.55 -7.84 16.17
N GLU A 77 -4.33 -7.45 16.56
CA GLU A 77 -4.05 -6.04 16.90
C GLU A 77 -4.27 -5.12 15.70
N THR A 78 -3.86 -5.54 14.50
CA THR A 78 -4.11 -4.79 13.28
C THR A 78 -5.61 -4.63 13.05
N HIS A 79 -6.36 -5.69 13.25
CA HIS A 79 -7.81 -5.68 13.09
C HIS A 79 -8.48 -4.68 14.04
N GLU A 80 -8.11 -4.73 15.32
CA GLU A 80 -8.70 -3.83 16.30
C GLU A 80 -8.35 -2.37 16.04
N ALA A 81 -7.09 -2.09 15.71
CA ALA A 81 -6.66 -0.74 15.36
C ALA A 81 -7.37 -0.25 14.10
N GLY A 82 -7.54 -1.14 13.12
CA GLY A 82 -8.24 -0.81 11.88
C GLY A 82 -9.70 -0.45 12.11
N LEU A 83 -10.41 -1.21 12.97
CA LEU A 83 -11.80 -0.88 13.28
C LEU A 83 -11.90 0.51 13.91
N ALA A 84 -10.99 0.86 14.80
CA ALA A 84 -10.98 2.17 15.44
C ALA A 84 -10.77 3.29 14.42
N LEU A 85 -9.87 3.09 13.44
CA LEU A 85 -9.63 4.05 12.37
C LEU A 85 -10.84 4.17 11.45
N ALA A 86 -11.47 3.05 11.09
CA ALA A 86 -12.65 3.07 10.24
C ALA A 86 -13.76 3.88 10.86
N GLU A 87 -13.99 3.71 12.16
CA GLU A 87 -15.02 4.43 12.90
C GLU A 87 -14.70 5.92 13.00
N ARG A 88 -13.46 6.25 13.38
CA ARG A 88 -13.05 7.64 13.62
C ARG A 88 -13.00 8.47 12.35
N TYR A 89 -12.49 7.89 11.26
CA TYR A 89 -12.23 8.63 10.03
C TYR A 89 -13.16 8.25 8.89
N ASN A 90 -14.14 7.40 9.14
CA ASN A 90 -15.11 6.95 8.13
C ASN A 90 -14.41 6.31 6.92
N LEU A 91 -13.42 5.48 7.17
CA LEU A 91 -12.72 4.73 6.13
C LEU A 91 -13.40 3.38 5.91
N SER A 92 -13.26 2.81 4.71
CA SER A 92 -13.65 1.43 4.48
C SER A 92 -12.81 0.51 5.37
N ILE A 93 -13.34 -0.67 5.69
CA ILE A 93 -12.63 -1.62 6.54
C ILE A 93 -11.25 -1.98 5.94
N TYR A 94 -11.21 -2.26 4.64
CA TYR A 94 -9.94 -2.65 4.01
C TYR A 94 -8.92 -1.52 4.00
N ASN A 95 -9.34 -0.29 3.70
CA ASN A 95 -8.44 0.87 3.75
C ASN A 95 -7.96 1.12 5.17
N ALA A 96 -8.86 0.98 6.15
CA ALA A 96 -8.50 1.16 7.55
C ALA A 96 -7.50 0.11 8.03
N MET A 97 -7.61 -1.14 7.54
CA MET A 97 -6.66 -2.20 7.90
C MET A 97 -5.27 -1.90 7.34
N ILE A 98 -5.19 -1.36 6.13
CA ILE A 98 -3.91 -0.95 5.54
C ILE A 98 -3.30 0.18 6.36
N ALA A 99 -4.09 1.18 6.73
CA ALA A 99 -3.63 2.30 7.54
C ALA A 99 -3.18 1.84 8.94
N ALA A 100 -3.92 0.91 9.55
CA ALA A 100 -3.55 0.35 10.85
C ALA A 100 -2.21 -0.38 10.79
N ALA A 101 -1.98 -1.17 9.75
CA ALA A 101 -0.70 -1.85 9.57
C ALA A 101 0.44 -0.84 9.43
N ALA A 102 0.21 0.26 8.71
CA ALA A 102 1.20 1.32 8.56
C ALA A 102 1.54 1.97 9.92
N LEU A 103 0.52 2.25 10.74
CA LEU A 103 0.73 2.81 12.07
C LEU A 103 1.49 1.85 12.98
N LEU A 104 1.12 0.57 12.97
CA LEU A 104 1.80 -0.44 13.79
C LEU A 104 3.24 -0.69 13.34
N ALA A 105 3.55 -0.41 12.07
CA ALA A 105 4.90 -0.49 11.54
C ALA A 105 5.70 0.79 11.77
N ASP A 106 5.14 1.75 12.47
CA ASP A 106 5.75 3.06 12.76
C ASP A 106 6.11 3.87 11.52
N CYS A 107 5.37 3.66 10.43
CA CYS A 107 5.50 4.48 9.23
C CYS A 107 4.85 5.84 9.47
N ASN A 108 5.37 6.88 8.81
CA ASN A 108 4.79 8.21 8.89
C ASN A 108 4.02 8.63 7.63
N THR A 109 4.15 7.85 6.56
CA THR A 109 3.51 8.14 5.28
C THR A 109 2.86 6.88 4.72
N LEU A 110 1.61 7.00 4.29
CA LEU A 110 0.89 5.95 3.56
C LEU A 110 0.66 6.46 2.14
N LEU A 111 1.27 5.80 1.17
CA LEU A 111 1.14 6.16 -0.24
C LEU A 111 -0.07 5.43 -0.84
N SER A 112 -1.05 6.17 -1.32
CA SER A 112 -2.30 5.62 -1.84
C SER A 112 -2.94 6.57 -2.84
N GLU A 113 -3.56 6.03 -3.88
CA GLU A 113 -4.39 6.79 -4.81
C GLU A 113 -5.85 6.88 -4.35
N ASP A 114 -6.30 5.91 -3.55
CA ASP A 114 -7.72 5.77 -3.20
C ASP A 114 -8.13 6.53 -1.95
N MET A 115 -7.18 6.80 -1.07
CA MET A 115 -7.47 7.50 0.19
C MET A 115 -7.21 8.99 0.02
N PRO A 116 -7.87 9.85 0.85
CA PRO A 116 -7.76 11.30 0.69
C PRO A 116 -6.33 11.82 0.88
N HIS A 117 -5.79 12.45 -0.15
CA HIS A 117 -4.45 13.05 -0.11
C HIS A 117 -4.39 14.15 0.95
N GLY A 118 -3.36 14.08 1.78
CA GLY A 118 -3.11 15.08 2.82
C GLY A 118 -3.78 14.80 4.16
N MET A 119 -4.63 13.78 4.23
CA MET A 119 -5.27 13.38 5.48
C MET A 119 -4.22 12.84 6.45
N THR A 120 -4.33 13.22 7.72
CA THR A 120 -3.45 12.70 8.77
C THR A 120 -4.26 11.86 9.74
N LEU A 121 -3.81 10.64 10.00
CA LEU A 121 -4.48 9.70 10.89
C LEU A 121 -3.73 9.66 12.23
N ASP A 122 -4.47 9.84 13.33
CA ASP A 122 -3.96 9.81 14.70
C ASP A 122 -2.75 10.75 14.91
N GLY A 123 -2.67 11.82 14.14
CA GLY A 123 -1.58 12.80 14.24
C GLY A 123 -0.22 12.27 13.83
N ARG A 124 -0.14 11.07 13.25
CA ARG A 124 1.12 10.37 12.99
C ARG A 124 1.31 9.91 11.56
N LEU A 125 0.25 9.45 10.91
CA LEU A 125 0.33 8.86 9.57
C LEU A 125 -0.32 9.78 8.56
N ARG A 126 0.48 10.28 7.63
CA ARG A 126 -0.02 11.14 6.55
C ARG A 126 -0.28 10.30 5.30
N ILE A 127 -1.45 10.50 4.70
CA ILE A 127 -1.78 9.88 3.42
C ILE A 127 -1.35 10.80 2.29
N ALA A 128 -0.65 10.24 1.31
CA ALA A 128 -0.17 11.00 0.15
C ALA A 128 -0.40 10.21 -1.14
N ASN A 129 -0.89 10.90 -2.17
CA ASN A 129 -1.00 10.32 -3.51
C ASN A 129 0.30 10.63 -4.26
N PRO A 130 1.14 9.60 -4.55
CA PRO A 130 2.44 9.84 -5.17
C PRO A 130 2.36 10.28 -6.63
N PHE A 131 1.19 10.16 -7.25
CA PHE A 131 0.98 10.51 -8.64
C PHE A 131 0.36 11.89 -8.80
N ARG A 132 0.06 12.55 -7.69
CA ARG A 132 -0.52 13.89 -7.74
C ARG A 132 0.51 14.88 -8.26
N ALA A 133 0.08 15.74 -9.21
CA ALA A 133 0.96 16.73 -9.79
C ALA A 133 1.46 17.71 -8.74
N ARG A 134 2.73 18.07 -8.83
CA ARG A 134 3.31 19.11 -7.99
C ARG A 134 2.97 20.47 -8.55
N ARG A 135 2.90 21.40 -7.65
CA ARG A 135 2.69 22.80 -8.02
C ARG A 135 3.87 23.64 -7.58
#